data_e90efe9b61339e50385dc623c763e7ec
#
_entry.id   e90efe9b61339e50385dc623c763e7ec
#
_cell.length_a   1.000
_cell.length_b   1.000
_cell.length_c   1.000
_cell.angle_alpha   90.00
_cell.angle_beta   90.00
_cell.angle_gamma   90.00
#
_symmetry.space_group_name_H-M   'P 1'
#
loop_
_entity.id
_entity.type
_entity.pdbx_description
1 polymer ?
#
loop_
_entity_poly.entity_id
_entity_poly.type
_entity_poly.pdbx_seq_one_letter_code
_entity_poly.pdbx_strand_id
1 'polypeptide(L)'
;MENNKYIIKKCTLIPNEGSSLDEDYDIVRGAPIINYYESIESPTISLSLQFLDVDQVISRKGIFGGEYIDLEVKVSGFDDFKISSKKQKLMLNSVKNVMPMNGGGGEIATLEFVSMESIVNETARVNKKFTGNVSDIVEELLKKENLKYKMIN
;
A
#
# COMPACT_ATOMS: atom_id res chain seq x y z
N MET A 1 -21.47 9.31 23.40
CA MET A 1 -20.28 8.83 22.64
C MET A 1 -20.63 8.94 21.18
N GLU A 2 -20.11 9.95 20.48
CA GLU A 2 -20.27 10.03 19.02
C GLU A 2 -19.54 8.82 18.39
N ASN A 3 -20.32 7.98 17.71
CA ASN A 3 -19.74 6.95 16.87
C ASN A 3 -18.92 7.67 15.77
N ASN A 4 -17.61 7.66 15.89
CA ASN A 4 -16.70 8.10 14.84
C ASN A 4 -16.92 7.19 13.62
N LYS A 5 -17.94 7.52 12.83
CA LYS A 5 -18.30 6.74 11.67
C LYS A 5 -17.39 7.19 10.52
N TYR A 6 -16.45 6.34 10.15
CA TYR A 6 -15.70 6.51 8.93
C TYR A 6 -16.49 5.94 7.74
N ILE A 7 -16.29 6.52 6.58
CA ILE A 7 -16.89 6.06 5.32
C ILE A 7 -15.76 5.88 4.32
N ILE A 8 -15.62 4.67 3.81
CA ILE A 8 -14.70 4.39 2.70
C ILE A 8 -15.39 4.85 1.42
N LYS A 9 -14.87 5.89 0.78
CA LYS A 9 -15.40 6.45 -0.48
C LYS A 9 -14.81 5.75 -1.70
N LYS A 10 -13.53 5.36 -1.61
CA LYS A 10 -12.80 4.67 -2.66
C LYS A 10 -11.86 3.66 -2.01
N CYS A 11 -11.81 2.47 -2.55
CA CYS A 11 -10.80 1.46 -2.24
C CYS A 11 -10.64 0.59 -3.48
N THR A 12 -9.57 0.82 -4.24
CA THR A 12 -9.39 0.23 -5.57
C THR A 12 -7.97 -0.31 -5.68
N LEU A 13 -7.83 -1.56 -6.11
CA LEU A 13 -6.56 -2.13 -6.54
C LEU A 13 -6.27 -1.66 -7.95
N ILE A 14 -5.10 -1.08 -8.15
CA ILE A 14 -4.63 -0.55 -9.43
C ILE A 14 -3.54 -1.50 -9.95
N PRO A 15 -3.71 -2.06 -11.14
CA PRO A 15 -2.69 -2.92 -11.73
C PRO A 15 -1.38 -2.19 -11.94
N ASN A 16 -0.29 -2.93 -11.86
CA ASN A 16 1.06 -2.47 -12.17
C ASN A 16 1.68 -3.42 -13.20
N GLU A 17 2.80 -3.03 -13.77
CA GLU A 17 3.54 -3.89 -14.68
C GLU A 17 3.89 -5.22 -14.01
N GLY A 18 3.46 -6.33 -14.60
CA GLY A 18 3.60 -7.68 -14.04
C GLY A 18 2.49 -8.13 -13.09
N SER A 19 1.49 -7.27 -12.81
CA SER A 19 0.28 -7.66 -12.07
C SER A 19 -0.55 -8.68 -12.87
N SER A 20 -1.27 -9.53 -12.16
CA SER A 20 -2.26 -10.43 -12.73
C SER A 20 -3.63 -9.79 -12.97
N LEU A 21 -3.81 -8.55 -12.50
CA LEU A 21 -4.99 -7.74 -12.82
C LEU A 21 -4.81 -7.04 -14.17
N ASP A 22 -5.84 -7.10 -15.00
CA ASP A 22 -5.88 -6.46 -16.32
C ASP A 22 -6.42 -5.02 -16.24
N GLU A 23 -7.20 -4.71 -15.21
CA GLU A 23 -7.89 -3.43 -14.99
C GLU A 23 -8.04 -3.11 -13.51
N ASP A 24 -8.41 -1.87 -13.21
CA ASP A 24 -8.69 -1.40 -11.85
C ASP A 24 -9.80 -2.25 -11.21
N TYR A 25 -9.57 -2.73 -9.99
CA TYR A 25 -10.53 -3.56 -9.27
C TYR A 25 -11.03 -2.88 -8.00
N ASP A 26 -12.34 -2.56 -7.97
CA ASP A 26 -13.00 -1.92 -6.83
C ASP A 26 -13.27 -2.92 -5.69
N ILE A 27 -12.67 -2.67 -4.53
CA ILE A 27 -12.81 -3.48 -3.32
C ILE A 27 -13.51 -2.75 -2.17
N VAL A 28 -14.14 -1.59 -2.43
CA VAL A 28 -14.81 -0.77 -1.40
C VAL A 28 -15.76 -1.58 -0.53
N ARG A 29 -16.57 -2.45 -1.16
CA ARG A 29 -17.59 -3.23 -0.45
C ARG A 29 -17.00 -4.37 0.39
N GLY A 30 -15.83 -4.83 0.02
CA GLY A 30 -15.14 -5.94 0.68
C GLY A 30 -14.08 -5.54 1.70
N ALA A 31 -13.89 -4.26 1.99
CA ALA A 31 -12.83 -3.74 2.87
C ALA A 31 -13.36 -3.29 4.25
N PRO A 32 -13.74 -4.22 5.16
CA PRO A 32 -14.36 -3.87 6.44
C PRO A 32 -13.38 -3.30 7.47
N ILE A 33 -12.10 -3.64 7.38
CA ILE A 33 -11.07 -3.23 8.34
C ILE A 33 -9.86 -2.71 7.58
N ILE A 34 -9.45 -1.48 7.92
CA ILE A 34 -8.27 -0.84 7.37
C ILE A 34 -7.43 -0.33 8.53
N ASN A 35 -6.16 -0.74 8.57
CA ASN A 35 -5.18 -0.26 9.53
C ASN A 35 -4.05 0.43 8.77
N TYR A 36 -3.83 1.71 9.05
CA TYR A 36 -2.76 2.52 8.48
C TYR A 36 -1.72 2.83 9.54
N TYR A 37 -0.45 2.62 9.21
CA TYR A 37 0.68 2.79 10.10
C TYR A 37 1.69 3.75 9.50
N GLU A 38 1.86 4.88 10.17
CA GLU A 38 2.87 5.88 9.87
C GLU A 38 3.52 6.32 11.17
N SER A 39 4.84 6.43 11.20
CA SER A 39 5.60 6.86 12.37
C SER A 39 6.78 7.71 11.93
N ILE A 40 7.08 8.76 12.69
CA ILE A 40 8.28 9.58 12.48
C ILE A 40 9.58 8.77 12.70
N GLU A 41 9.50 7.66 13.40
CA GLU A 41 10.63 6.76 13.68
C GLU A 41 10.84 5.71 12.58
N SER A 42 9.87 5.57 11.67
CA SER A 42 9.93 4.62 10.57
C SER A 42 10.04 5.35 9.23
N PRO A 43 11.00 5.00 8.37
CA PRO A 43 11.11 5.60 7.03
C PRO A 43 10.04 5.07 6.07
N THR A 44 9.20 4.15 6.52
CA THR A 44 8.24 3.44 5.67
C THR A 44 6.83 3.50 6.24
N ILE A 45 5.87 3.54 5.34
CA ILE A 45 4.44 3.50 5.65
C ILE A 45 3.92 2.11 5.30
N SER A 46 3.01 1.60 6.13
CA SER A 46 2.32 0.35 5.86
C SER A 46 0.81 0.48 6.05
N LEU A 47 0.08 -0.31 5.29
CA LEU A 47 -1.37 -0.42 5.34
C LEU A 47 -1.75 -1.89 5.35
N SER A 48 -2.57 -2.30 6.30
CA SER A 48 -3.17 -3.63 6.34
C SER A 48 -4.68 -3.50 6.13
N LEU A 49 -5.20 -4.27 5.19
CA LEU A 49 -6.60 -4.26 4.82
C LEU A 49 -7.17 -5.68 4.85
N GLN A 50 -8.21 -5.89 5.64
CA GLN A 50 -8.96 -7.13 5.57
C GLN A 50 -9.97 -7.04 4.43
N PHE A 51 -9.94 -8.00 3.53
CA PHE A 51 -10.77 -8.04 2.32
C PHE A 51 -11.67 -9.26 2.30
N LEU A 52 -12.98 -9.02 2.11
CA LEU A 52 -13.98 -10.04 1.87
C LEU A 52 -14.12 -10.20 0.35
N ASP A 53 -13.46 -11.21 -0.20
CA ASP A 53 -13.42 -11.48 -1.64
C ASP A 53 -14.52 -12.45 -2.04
N VAL A 54 -15.72 -11.92 -2.25
CA VAL A 54 -16.90 -12.73 -2.63
C VAL A 54 -16.71 -13.37 -4.01
N ASP A 55 -16.01 -12.69 -4.91
CA ASP A 55 -15.78 -13.15 -6.28
C ASP A 55 -14.54 -14.06 -6.41
N GLN A 56 -13.80 -14.26 -5.31
CA GLN A 56 -12.57 -15.04 -5.25
C GLN A 56 -11.50 -14.54 -6.26
N VAL A 57 -11.41 -13.22 -6.43
CA VAL A 57 -10.51 -12.60 -7.40
C VAL A 57 -9.06 -12.88 -7.05
N ILE A 58 -8.73 -12.86 -5.75
CA ILE A 58 -7.37 -13.19 -5.28
C ILE A 58 -6.94 -14.56 -5.79
N SER A 59 -7.72 -15.59 -5.48
CA SER A 59 -7.38 -16.97 -5.87
C SER A 59 -7.50 -17.21 -7.37
N ARG A 60 -8.54 -16.66 -8.03
CA ARG A 60 -8.79 -16.87 -9.46
C ARG A 60 -7.83 -16.12 -10.37
N LYS A 61 -7.48 -14.89 -10.03
CA LYS A 61 -6.53 -14.05 -10.80
C LYS A 61 -5.09 -14.28 -10.37
N GLY A 62 -4.86 -14.92 -9.21
CA GLY A 62 -3.52 -15.14 -8.68
C GLY A 62 -2.86 -13.83 -8.24
N ILE A 63 -3.59 -13.03 -7.45
CA ILE A 63 -3.07 -11.78 -6.89
C ILE A 63 -2.16 -12.13 -5.72
N PHE A 64 -0.88 -11.87 -5.85
CA PHE A 64 0.13 -12.14 -4.81
C PHE A 64 0.93 -10.92 -4.39
N GLY A 65 0.83 -9.83 -5.14
CA GLY A 65 1.54 -8.58 -4.89
C GLY A 65 1.90 -7.84 -6.17
N GLY A 66 2.29 -6.58 -6.01
CA GLY A 66 2.67 -5.70 -7.11
C GLY A 66 1.61 -4.66 -7.46
N GLU A 67 0.35 -4.86 -7.11
CA GLU A 67 -0.72 -3.89 -7.32
C GLU A 67 -0.54 -2.68 -6.40
N TYR A 68 -1.01 -1.51 -6.86
CA TYR A 68 -1.12 -0.33 -6.00
C TYR A 68 -2.53 -0.21 -5.41
N ILE A 69 -2.67 0.65 -4.39
CA ILE A 69 -3.97 0.96 -3.81
C ILE A 69 -4.30 2.44 -3.98
N ASP A 70 -5.53 2.72 -4.42
CA ASP A 70 -6.18 4.01 -4.28
C ASP A 70 -7.21 3.92 -3.16
N LEU A 71 -7.02 4.71 -2.10
CA LEU A 71 -7.88 4.72 -0.93
C LEU A 71 -8.34 6.13 -0.59
N GLU A 72 -9.64 6.32 -0.38
CA GLU A 72 -10.22 7.54 0.14
C GLU A 72 -11.18 7.21 1.28
N VAL A 73 -10.89 7.73 2.47
CA VAL A 73 -11.69 7.55 3.67
C VAL A 73 -12.12 8.90 4.21
N LYS A 74 -13.42 9.07 4.42
CA LYS A 74 -13.97 10.23 5.10
C LYS A 74 -14.18 9.90 6.56
N VAL A 75 -13.66 10.73 7.45
CA VAL A 75 -13.87 10.66 8.89
C VAL A 75 -14.63 11.90 9.33
N SER A 76 -15.71 11.73 10.11
CA SER A 76 -16.51 12.87 10.58
C SER A 76 -15.67 13.80 11.45
N GLY A 77 -15.64 15.09 11.12
CA GLY A 77 -14.88 16.10 11.87
C GLY A 77 -13.40 16.23 11.50
N PHE A 78 -12.92 15.48 10.52
CA PHE A 78 -11.55 15.53 10.02
C PHE A 78 -11.52 15.71 8.50
N ASP A 79 -10.36 16.12 7.98
CA ASP A 79 -10.12 16.14 6.55
C ASP A 79 -10.16 14.72 5.96
N ASP A 80 -10.53 14.61 4.69
CA ASP A 80 -10.58 13.34 3.99
C ASP A 80 -9.16 12.74 3.89
N PHE A 81 -9.00 11.51 4.39
CA PHE A 81 -7.75 10.76 4.26
C PHE A 81 -7.67 10.13 2.87
N LYS A 82 -6.58 10.39 2.14
CA LYS A 82 -6.40 9.93 0.76
C LYS A 82 -5.02 9.34 0.53
N ILE A 83 -5.00 8.13 -0.01
CA ILE A 83 -3.82 7.49 -0.60
C ILE A 83 -4.08 7.37 -2.10
N SER A 84 -3.10 7.73 -2.91
CA SER A 84 -3.22 7.67 -4.36
C SER A 84 -2.01 6.99 -4.97
N SER A 85 -2.25 6.02 -5.83
CA SER A 85 -1.23 5.35 -6.66
C SER A 85 -0.37 6.32 -7.50
N LYS A 86 -0.84 7.56 -7.69
CA LYS A 86 -0.11 8.62 -8.43
C LYS A 86 0.81 9.46 -7.55
N LYS A 87 0.49 9.60 -6.25
CA LYS A 87 1.24 10.46 -5.32
C LYS A 87 1.99 9.64 -4.28
N GLN A 88 1.29 9.01 -3.38
CA GLN A 88 1.83 8.19 -2.30
C GLN A 88 1.58 6.73 -2.66
N LYS A 89 2.54 6.13 -3.36
CA LYS A 89 2.38 4.76 -3.84
C LYS A 89 2.54 3.77 -2.71
N LEU A 90 1.45 3.14 -2.32
CA LEU A 90 1.48 1.93 -1.51
C LEU A 90 1.26 0.74 -2.42
N MET A 91 2.20 -0.19 -2.41
CA MET A 91 2.19 -1.39 -3.23
C MET A 91 1.83 -2.61 -2.39
N LEU A 92 1.01 -3.48 -2.92
CA LEU A 92 0.68 -4.77 -2.30
C LEU A 92 1.96 -5.61 -2.22
N ASN A 93 2.41 -5.83 -1.00
CA ASN A 93 3.63 -6.59 -0.69
C ASN A 93 3.33 -8.07 -0.44
N SER A 94 2.18 -8.35 0.17
CA SER A 94 1.79 -9.74 0.45
C SER A 94 0.28 -9.88 0.67
N VAL A 95 -0.21 -11.07 0.34
CA VAL A 95 -1.56 -11.55 0.67
C VAL A 95 -1.41 -12.63 1.73
N LYS A 96 -2.09 -12.46 2.86
CA LYS A 96 -2.02 -13.35 4.02
C LYS A 96 -3.39 -13.85 4.43
N ASN A 97 -3.40 -14.93 5.20
CA ASN A 97 -4.61 -15.45 5.87
C ASN A 97 -5.78 -15.65 4.90
N VAL A 98 -5.50 -16.18 3.71
CA VAL A 98 -6.57 -16.53 2.76
C VAL A 98 -7.35 -17.72 3.31
N MET A 99 -8.61 -17.49 3.64
CA MET A 99 -9.50 -18.51 4.23
C MET A 99 -10.84 -18.51 3.50
N PRO A 100 -11.37 -19.69 3.13
CA PRO A 100 -12.70 -19.77 2.56
C PRO A 100 -13.75 -19.32 3.58
N MET A 101 -14.77 -18.63 3.11
CA MET A 101 -15.92 -18.27 3.93
C MET A 101 -16.81 -19.48 4.16
N ASN A 102 -17.35 -19.62 5.37
CA ASN A 102 -18.33 -20.65 5.69
C ASN A 102 -19.57 -20.50 4.78
N GLY A 103 -19.93 -21.59 4.08
CA GLY A 103 -21.06 -21.58 3.16
C GLY A 103 -20.71 -21.45 1.67
N GLY A 104 -19.43 -21.42 1.32
CA GLY A 104 -18.94 -21.53 -0.07
C GLY A 104 -19.08 -20.29 -0.94
N GLY A 105 -19.29 -19.12 -0.34
CA GLY A 105 -19.53 -17.85 -1.05
C GLY A 105 -18.38 -16.85 -1.02
N GLY A 106 -17.13 -17.26 -1.21
CA GLY A 106 -16.00 -16.34 -1.24
C GLY A 106 -14.88 -16.71 -0.28
N GLU A 107 -13.94 -15.79 -0.12
CA GLU A 107 -12.78 -15.93 0.78
C GLU A 107 -12.51 -14.63 1.56
N ILE A 108 -11.80 -14.76 2.67
CA ILE A 108 -11.31 -13.64 3.45
C ILE A 108 -9.80 -13.63 3.33
N ALA A 109 -9.22 -12.49 3.04
CA ALA A 109 -7.78 -12.31 2.97
C ALA A 109 -7.33 -11.04 3.68
N THR A 110 -6.07 -11.01 4.08
CA THR A 110 -5.40 -9.79 4.56
C THR A 110 -4.43 -9.33 3.49
N LEU A 111 -4.67 -8.15 2.95
CA LEU A 111 -3.82 -7.47 1.98
C LEU A 111 -2.87 -6.54 2.72
N GLU A 112 -1.57 -6.72 2.55
CA GLU A 112 -0.56 -5.89 3.18
C GLU A 112 0.18 -5.04 2.16
N PHE A 113 0.06 -3.73 2.32
CA PHE A 113 0.70 -2.74 1.45
C PHE A 113 1.85 -2.06 2.18
N VAL A 114 2.88 -1.71 1.44
CA VAL A 114 4.02 -0.95 1.94
C VAL A 114 4.34 0.20 0.98
N SER A 115 4.97 1.25 1.49
CA SER A 115 5.44 2.33 0.64
C SER A 115 6.58 1.85 -0.27
N MET A 116 6.73 2.47 -1.43
CA MET A 116 7.78 2.11 -2.39
C MET A 116 9.17 2.26 -1.81
N GLU A 117 9.37 3.18 -0.87
CA GLU A 117 10.62 3.38 -0.14
C GLU A 117 11.03 2.12 0.63
N SER A 118 10.05 1.37 1.18
CA SER A 118 10.31 0.10 1.85
C SER A 118 10.96 -0.90 0.90
N ILE A 119 10.39 -1.06 -0.28
CA ILE A 119 10.87 -2.02 -1.29
C ILE A 119 12.23 -1.62 -1.83
N VAL A 120 12.42 -0.32 -2.12
CA VAL A 120 13.70 0.19 -2.58
C VAL A 120 14.78 0.01 -1.51
N ASN A 121 14.45 0.26 -0.24
CA ASN A 121 15.39 0.09 0.87
C ASN A 121 15.82 -1.37 1.07
N GLU A 122 14.94 -2.33 0.86
CA GLU A 122 15.27 -3.76 0.94
C GLU A 122 16.20 -4.22 -0.20
N THR A 123 16.06 -3.60 -1.37
CA THR A 123 16.82 -3.98 -2.57
C THR A 123 18.09 -3.16 -2.78
N ALA A 124 18.11 -1.91 -2.29
CA ALA A 124 19.24 -1.00 -2.44
C ALA A 124 20.41 -1.40 -1.52
N ARG A 125 21.57 -1.63 -2.10
CA ARG A 125 22.80 -1.84 -1.35
C ARG A 125 23.80 -0.74 -1.68
N VAL A 126 24.25 -0.02 -0.65
CA VAL A 126 25.29 0.98 -0.77
C VAL A 126 26.60 0.38 -0.29
N ASN A 127 27.48 0.03 -1.24
CA ASN A 127 28.82 -0.48 -0.95
C ASN A 127 29.87 0.51 -1.43
N LYS A 128 29.93 1.70 -0.77
CA LYS A 128 30.84 2.78 -1.12
C LYS A 128 31.36 3.46 0.14
N LYS A 129 32.64 3.82 0.13
CA LYS A 129 33.20 4.70 1.15
C LYS A 129 32.88 6.16 0.79
N PHE A 130 32.31 6.90 1.71
CA PHE A 130 32.04 8.32 1.58
C PHE A 130 33.08 9.14 2.32
N THR A 131 33.42 10.30 1.77
CA THR A 131 34.30 11.30 2.39
C THR A 131 33.65 12.67 2.18
N GLY A 132 33.64 13.51 3.23
CA GLY A 132 33.02 14.84 3.18
C GLY A 132 32.02 15.05 4.32
N ASN A 133 31.20 16.09 4.21
CA ASN A 133 30.18 16.42 5.20
C ASN A 133 29.02 15.45 5.10
N VAL A 134 28.35 15.17 6.22
CA VAL A 134 27.19 14.24 6.27
C VAL A 134 26.07 14.71 5.36
N SER A 135 25.79 16.01 5.29
CA SER A 135 24.78 16.61 4.41
C SER A 135 25.03 16.29 2.93
N ASP A 136 26.28 16.42 2.48
CA ASP A 136 26.66 16.17 1.08
C ASP A 136 26.55 14.68 0.74
N ILE A 137 26.91 13.81 1.69
CA ILE A 137 26.77 12.35 1.56
C ILE A 137 25.30 11.95 1.45
N VAL A 138 24.42 12.52 2.31
CA VAL A 138 22.98 12.26 2.26
C VAL A 138 22.40 12.74 0.93
N GLU A 139 22.77 13.94 0.48
CA GLU A 139 22.31 14.47 -0.79
C GLU A 139 22.78 13.61 -1.99
N GLU A 140 24.03 13.13 -1.98
CA GLU A 140 24.53 12.21 -3.00
C GLU A 140 23.75 10.88 -3.01
N LEU A 141 23.43 10.34 -1.85
CA LEU A 141 22.66 9.09 -1.73
C LEU A 141 21.23 9.26 -2.25
N LEU A 142 20.57 10.37 -1.92
CA LEU A 142 19.19 10.64 -2.33
C LEU A 142 19.07 10.99 -3.83
N LYS A 143 20.12 11.58 -4.43
CA LYS A 143 20.17 11.92 -5.85
C LYS A 143 20.52 10.75 -6.77
N LYS A 144 21.08 9.66 -6.24
CA LYS A 144 21.43 8.48 -7.06
C LYS A 144 20.19 7.89 -7.72
N GLU A 145 20.37 7.49 -8.98
CA GLU A 145 19.31 7.08 -9.91
C GLU A 145 18.38 5.95 -9.42
N ASN A 146 18.78 5.19 -8.43
CA ASN A 146 17.99 4.11 -7.85
C ASN A 146 16.98 4.58 -6.80
N LEU A 147 17.05 5.85 -6.36
CA LEU A 147 16.11 6.48 -5.44
C LEU A 147 15.34 7.62 -6.13
N LYS A 148 14.94 7.43 -7.40
CA LYS A 148 14.18 8.41 -8.20
C LYS A 148 12.78 8.74 -7.66
N TYR A 149 12.57 8.58 -6.37
CA TYR A 149 11.37 9.11 -5.76
C TYR A 149 11.62 10.57 -5.39
N LYS A 150 10.98 11.47 -6.15
CA LYS A 150 10.86 12.87 -5.76
C LYS A 150 10.43 12.92 -4.30
N MET A 151 11.30 13.38 -3.43
CA MET A 151 10.85 13.94 -2.18
C MET A 151 9.87 15.04 -2.55
N ILE A 152 8.64 14.87 -2.08
CA ILE A 152 7.55 15.82 -2.32
C ILE A 152 7.94 17.09 -1.58
N ASN A 153 8.11 18.19 -2.35
CA ASN A 153 8.15 19.54 -1.80
C ASN A 153 6.76 19.92 -1.30
#